data_cf7568ebc4f9ff0b2caf16459ccd14ae
#
_entry.id   cf7568ebc4f9ff0b2caf16459ccd14ae
#
_cell.length_a   1.000
_cell.length_b   1.000
_cell.length_c   1.000
_cell.angle_alpha   90.00
_cell.angle_beta   90.00
_cell.angle_gamma   90.00
#
_symmetry.space_group_name_H-M   'P 1'
#
loop_
_entity.id
_entity.type
_entity.pdbx_description
1 polymer ?
#
loop_
_entity_poly.entity_id
_entity_poly.type
_entity_poly.pdbx_seq_one_letter_code
_entity_poly.pdbx_strand_id
1 'polypeptide(L)'
;MINILVVGSGNIGSRHIQGLVKSNKKKFIHIVETSYKSKINTIKRIKDINSNFNNYKFYENIPIINKKLNLIIISTKSGPRLKILKKILSTCTFENIILEKICFKNIKEFLEADKLLRLNKKVAYINFSRREFKF
;
A
#
# COMPACT_ATOMS: atom_id res chain seq x y z
N MET A 1 -2.30 17.52 -5.56
CA MET A 1 -2.81 16.17 -5.84
C MET A 1 -2.03 15.19 -4.98
N ILE A 2 -2.72 14.32 -4.25
CA ILE A 2 -2.11 13.32 -3.36
C ILE A 2 -1.63 12.13 -4.19
N ASN A 3 -0.37 11.73 -4.04
CA ASN A 3 0.20 10.55 -4.71
C ASN A 3 0.28 9.38 -3.73
N ILE A 4 -0.31 8.25 -4.11
CA ILE A 4 -0.45 7.07 -3.25
C ILE A 4 0.09 5.86 -3.99
N LEU A 5 0.85 5.01 -3.29
CA LEU A 5 1.29 3.71 -3.80
C LEU A 5 0.62 2.61 -2.97
N VAL A 6 -0.07 1.70 -3.63
CA VAL A 6 -0.62 0.48 -3.02
C VAL A 6 0.09 -0.72 -3.61
N VAL A 7 0.75 -1.51 -2.75
CA VAL A 7 1.46 -2.73 -3.16
C VAL A 7 0.66 -3.95 -2.73
N GLY A 8 0.14 -4.67 -3.71
CA GLY A 8 -0.82 -5.76 -3.55
C GLY A 8 -2.26 -5.24 -3.56
N SER A 9 -3.02 -5.64 -4.56
CA SER A 9 -4.44 -5.29 -4.67
C SER A 9 -5.37 -6.53 -4.57
N GLY A 10 -4.96 -7.51 -3.79
CA GLY A 10 -5.82 -8.64 -3.41
C GLY A 10 -7.06 -8.20 -2.63
N ASN A 11 -7.64 -9.09 -1.84
CA ASN A 11 -8.89 -8.77 -1.13
C ASN A 11 -8.80 -7.52 -0.25
N ILE A 12 -7.76 -7.38 0.55
CA ILE A 12 -7.59 -6.24 1.45
C ILE A 12 -7.10 -5.00 0.69
N GLY A 13 -6.07 -5.14 -0.14
CA GLY A 13 -5.52 -4.01 -0.90
C GLY A 13 -6.54 -3.34 -1.80
N SER A 14 -7.41 -4.09 -2.47
CA SER A 14 -8.49 -3.52 -3.28
C SER A 14 -9.56 -2.82 -2.43
N ARG A 15 -9.76 -3.21 -1.16
CA ARG A 15 -10.62 -2.47 -0.21
C ARG A 15 -10.00 -1.15 0.22
N HIS A 16 -8.69 -1.10 0.45
CA HIS A 16 -7.99 0.17 0.66
C HIS A 16 -8.17 1.11 -0.54
N ILE A 17 -7.97 0.60 -1.75
CA ILE A 17 -8.17 1.38 -2.98
C ILE A 17 -9.62 1.90 -3.07
N GLN A 18 -10.59 1.06 -2.77
CA GLN A 18 -12.00 1.44 -2.74
C GLN A 18 -12.27 2.59 -1.76
N GLY A 19 -11.71 2.52 -0.54
CA GLY A 19 -11.80 3.59 0.47
C GLY A 19 -11.11 4.89 0.00
N LEU A 20 -9.95 4.78 -0.65
CA LEU A 20 -9.25 5.92 -1.23
C LEU A 20 -10.09 6.60 -2.32
N VAL A 21 -10.70 5.82 -3.23
CA VAL A 21 -11.55 6.34 -4.31
C VAL A 21 -12.76 7.08 -3.73
N LYS A 22 -13.36 6.57 -2.66
CA LYS A 22 -14.50 7.21 -1.98
C LYS A 22 -14.17 8.58 -1.38
N SER A 23 -12.93 8.84 -1.04
CA SER A 23 -12.48 10.14 -0.50
C SER A 23 -12.59 11.25 -1.55
N ASN A 24 -13.05 12.44 -1.16
CA ASN A 24 -13.21 13.60 -2.04
C ASN A 24 -11.90 14.31 -2.42
N LYS A 25 -10.76 13.89 -1.88
CA LYS A 25 -9.46 14.52 -2.17
C LYS A 25 -8.96 14.15 -3.57
N LYS A 26 -8.44 15.12 -4.33
CA LYS A 26 -7.78 14.85 -5.62
C LYS A 26 -6.54 13.99 -5.39
N LYS A 27 -6.49 12.84 -6.03
CA LYS A 27 -5.43 11.84 -5.84
C LYS A 27 -5.08 11.11 -7.14
N PHE A 28 -3.87 10.52 -7.16
CA PHE A 28 -3.44 9.53 -8.13
C PHE A 28 -2.97 8.27 -7.38
N ILE A 29 -3.42 7.10 -7.80
CA ILE A 29 -3.12 5.82 -7.14
C ILE A 29 -2.25 4.96 -8.05
N HIS A 30 -1.01 4.73 -7.65
CA HIS A 30 -0.13 3.75 -8.24
C HIS A 30 -0.42 2.39 -7.60
N ILE A 31 -0.70 1.36 -8.40
CA ILE A 31 -1.11 0.04 -7.91
C ILE A 31 -0.12 -1.00 -8.43
N VAL A 32 0.61 -1.65 -7.53
CA VAL A 32 1.48 -2.77 -7.89
C VAL A 32 0.70 -4.06 -7.70
N GLU A 33 0.46 -4.78 -8.79
CA GLU A 33 -0.26 -6.06 -8.78
C GLU A 33 0.15 -6.91 -9.98
N THR A 34 0.50 -8.16 -9.73
CA THR A 34 0.90 -9.12 -10.76
C THR A 34 -0.25 -10.02 -11.21
N SER A 35 -1.23 -10.28 -10.34
CA SER A 35 -2.38 -11.13 -10.62
C SER A 35 -3.40 -10.44 -11.52
N TYR A 36 -3.66 -10.97 -12.69
CA TYR A 36 -4.71 -10.48 -13.59
C TYR A 36 -6.08 -10.49 -12.91
N LYS A 37 -6.43 -11.58 -12.20
CA LYS A 37 -7.69 -11.68 -11.45
C LYS A 37 -7.85 -10.57 -10.42
N SER A 38 -6.77 -10.25 -9.68
CA SER A 38 -6.78 -9.17 -8.69
C SER A 38 -6.92 -7.79 -9.35
N LYS A 39 -6.27 -7.57 -10.51
CA LYS A 39 -6.43 -6.32 -11.28
C LYS A 39 -7.90 -6.11 -11.69
N ILE A 40 -8.54 -7.12 -12.28
CA ILE A 40 -9.94 -7.05 -12.69
C ILE A 40 -10.87 -6.77 -11.51
N ASN A 41 -10.71 -7.49 -10.40
CA ASN A 41 -11.49 -7.26 -9.19
C ASN A 41 -11.32 -5.84 -8.63
N THR A 42 -10.10 -5.33 -8.67
CA THR A 42 -9.79 -3.97 -8.22
C THR A 42 -10.48 -2.93 -9.10
N ILE A 43 -10.42 -3.09 -10.43
CA ILE A 43 -11.11 -2.21 -11.38
C ILE A 43 -12.62 -2.21 -11.13
N LYS A 44 -13.22 -3.40 -10.93
CA LYS A 44 -14.63 -3.51 -10.58
C LYS A 44 -14.97 -2.72 -9.32
N ARG A 45 -14.21 -2.91 -8.25
CA ARG A 45 -14.41 -2.20 -6.97
C ARG A 45 -14.23 -0.68 -7.08
N ILE A 46 -13.32 -0.21 -7.94
CA ILE A 46 -13.17 1.23 -8.23
C ILE A 46 -14.44 1.75 -8.90
N LYS A 47 -14.91 1.06 -9.93
CA LYS A 47 -16.11 1.45 -10.69
C LYS A 47 -17.39 1.40 -9.88
N ASP A 48 -17.49 0.48 -8.92
CA ASP A 48 -18.62 0.39 -7.99
C ASP A 48 -18.76 1.64 -7.10
N ILE A 49 -17.66 2.36 -6.84
CA ILE A 49 -17.65 3.61 -6.06
C ILE A 49 -17.79 4.83 -6.98
N ASN A 50 -17.02 4.87 -8.04
CA ASN A 50 -17.01 5.99 -9.01
C ASN A 50 -16.60 5.47 -10.39
N SER A 51 -17.59 5.32 -11.27
CA SER A 51 -17.39 4.82 -12.63
C SER A 51 -16.45 5.68 -13.48
N ASN A 52 -16.36 6.97 -13.16
CA ASN A 52 -15.52 7.94 -13.87
C ASN A 52 -14.11 8.11 -13.26
N PHE A 53 -13.81 7.43 -12.15
CA PHE A 53 -12.47 7.52 -11.56
C PHE A 53 -11.47 6.77 -12.43
N ASN A 54 -10.51 7.50 -12.99
CA ASN A 54 -9.47 6.99 -13.88
C ASN A 54 -8.04 7.43 -13.46
N ASN A 55 -7.91 8.10 -12.31
CA ASN A 55 -6.62 8.56 -11.79
C ASN A 55 -5.87 7.43 -11.07
N TYR A 56 -5.62 6.33 -11.76
CA TYR A 56 -4.81 5.22 -11.27
C TYR A 56 -4.03 4.54 -12.41
N LYS A 57 -2.96 3.84 -12.04
CA LYS A 57 -2.17 3.04 -12.98
C LYS A 57 -1.67 1.77 -12.30
N PHE A 58 -1.75 0.65 -13.01
CA PHE A 58 -1.18 -0.64 -12.58
C PHE A 58 0.27 -0.78 -13.02
N TYR A 59 1.04 -1.45 -12.18
CA TYR A 59 2.42 -1.83 -12.38
C TYR A 59 2.63 -3.27 -11.93
N GLU A 60 3.57 -3.98 -12.55
CA GLU A 60 3.97 -5.34 -12.13
C GLU A 60 5.07 -5.32 -11.07
N ASN A 61 5.87 -4.25 -11.06
CA ASN A 61 6.94 -4.01 -10.10
C ASN A 61 6.79 -2.64 -9.46
N ILE A 62 7.50 -2.41 -8.35
CA ILE A 62 7.52 -1.09 -7.71
C ILE A 62 8.12 -0.08 -8.71
N PRO A 63 7.33 0.91 -9.14
CA PRO A 63 7.79 1.88 -10.13
C PRO A 63 8.76 2.89 -9.52
N ILE A 64 9.63 3.43 -10.36
CA ILE A 64 10.38 4.64 -10.03
C ILE A 64 9.42 5.83 -10.18
N ILE A 65 9.16 6.51 -9.07
CA ILE A 65 8.26 7.67 -9.04
C ILE A 65 9.09 8.88 -8.62
N ASN A 66 9.27 9.81 -9.53
CA ASN A 66 10.07 11.02 -9.29
C ASN A 66 9.39 12.04 -8.36
N LYS A 67 8.13 11.78 -7.97
CA LYS A 67 7.38 12.61 -7.03
C LYS A 67 7.33 11.95 -5.67
N LYS A 68 7.34 12.77 -4.61
CA LYS A 68 7.13 12.30 -3.26
C LYS A 68 5.73 11.68 -3.12
N LEU A 69 5.68 10.48 -2.57
CA LEU A 69 4.43 9.80 -2.23
C LEU A 69 3.93 10.29 -0.87
N ASN A 70 2.66 10.61 -0.77
CA ASN A 70 2.05 11.01 0.50
C ASN A 70 1.73 9.79 1.38
N LEU A 71 1.39 8.68 0.72
CA LEU A 71 1.04 7.45 1.42
C LEU A 71 1.48 6.22 0.62
N ILE A 72 2.04 5.25 1.32
CA ILE A 72 2.28 3.90 0.81
C ILE A 72 1.47 2.91 1.65
N ILE A 73 0.79 1.97 1.01
CA ILE A 73 0.07 0.87 1.66
C ILE A 73 0.66 -0.43 1.15
N ILE A 74 1.22 -1.26 2.04
CA ILE A 74 1.69 -2.60 1.70
C ILE A 74 0.68 -3.62 2.21
N SER A 75 -0.10 -4.19 1.29
CA SER A 75 -1.18 -5.15 1.57
C SER A 75 -0.95 -6.53 0.97
N THR A 76 0.28 -6.85 0.66
CA THR A 76 0.70 -8.20 0.27
C THR A 76 0.65 -9.16 1.46
N LYS A 77 0.78 -10.46 1.20
CA LYS A 77 1.06 -11.45 2.25
C LYS A 77 2.36 -11.09 2.98
N SER A 78 2.54 -11.58 4.21
CA SER A 78 3.72 -11.31 5.04
C SER A 78 5.04 -11.77 4.40
N GLY A 79 5.00 -12.84 3.60
CA GLY A 79 6.17 -13.43 2.99
C GLY A 79 7.09 -12.48 2.22
N PRO A 80 6.61 -11.78 1.20
CA PRO A 80 7.43 -10.87 0.41
C PRO A 80 7.63 -9.49 1.03
N ARG A 81 6.98 -9.18 2.16
CA ARG A 81 6.82 -7.81 2.65
C ARG A 81 8.12 -7.13 3.05
N LEU A 82 9.05 -7.84 3.69
CA LEU A 82 10.35 -7.28 4.03
C LEU A 82 11.15 -6.89 2.78
N LYS A 83 11.15 -7.74 1.74
CA LYS A 83 11.79 -7.45 0.46
C LYS A 83 11.16 -6.23 -0.22
N ILE A 84 9.84 -6.14 -0.19
CA ILE A 84 9.09 -4.99 -0.72
C ILE A 84 9.45 -3.72 0.04
N LEU A 85 9.48 -3.76 1.37
CA LEU A 85 9.86 -2.61 2.21
C LEU A 85 11.27 -2.13 1.89
N LYS A 86 12.24 -3.04 1.78
CA LYS A 86 13.63 -2.71 1.38
C LYS A 86 13.66 -2.00 0.02
N LYS A 87 12.91 -2.52 -0.95
CA LYS A 87 12.85 -1.90 -2.29
C LYS A 87 12.24 -0.51 -2.22
N ILE A 88 11.15 -0.33 -1.51
CA ILE A 88 10.50 0.97 -1.30
C ILE A 88 11.46 1.98 -0.67
N LEU A 89 12.15 1.59 0.41
CA LEU A 89 13.11 2.46 1.11
C LEU A 89 14.28 2.90 0.22
N SER A 90 14.66 2.06 -0.75
CA SER A 90 15.76 2.37 -1.68
C SER A 90 15.34 3.15 -2.93
N THR A 91 14.05 3.16 -3.30
CA THR A 91 13.60 3.71 -4.60
C THR A 91 12.53 4.78 -4.50
N CYS A 92 11.85 4.91 -3.37
CA CYS A 92 10.74 5.84 -3.21
C CYS A 92 11.02 6.88 -2.13
N THR A 93 10.62 8.12 -2.40
CA THR A 93 10.51 9.16 -1.37
C THR A 93 9.06 9.23 -0.91
N PHE A 94 8.79 9.13 0.39
CA PHE A 94 7.42 9.11 0.90
C PHE A 94 7.29 9.75 2.29
N GLU A 95 6.06 10.08 2.67
CA GLU A 95 5.70 10.62 3.99
C GLU A 95 5.30 9.52 4.96
N ASN A 96 4.26 8.78 4.62
CA ASN A 96 3.62 7.80 5.48
C ASN A 96 3.59 6.42 4.84
N ILE A 97 3.68 5.38 5.67
CA ILE A 97 3.54 3.99 5.22
C ILE A 97 2.63 3.21 6.17
N ILE A 98 1.71 2.45 5.59
CA ILE A 98 0.82 1.54 6.30
C ILE A 98 1.17 0.10 5.91
N LEU A 99 1.32 -0.76 6.91
CA LEU A 99 1.53 -2.19 6.74
C LEU A 99 0.28 -2.95 7.20
N GLU A 100 -0.17 -3.91 6.40
CA GLU A 100 -1.24 -4.81 6.80
C GLU A 100 -0.74 -5.86 7.81
N LYS A 101 -1.63 -6.34 8.64
CA LYS A 101 -1.40 -7.48 9.54
C LYS A 101 -1.43 -8.79 8.73
N ILE A 102 -0.70 -9.79 9.08
CA ILE A 102 0.45 -9.88 9.97
C ILE A 102 1.63 -9.25 9.24
N CYS A 103 2.36 -8.36 9.92
CA CYS A 103 3.34 -7.51 9.26
C CYS A 103 4.45 -8.29 8.56
N PHE A 104 5.06 -9.27 9.24
CA PHE A 104 6.19 -10.06 8.75
C PHE A 104 6.04 -11.52 9.15
N LYS A 105 6.82 -12.40 8.54
CA LYS A 105 6.77 -13.85 8.80
C LYS A 105 7.14 -14.23 10.22
N ASN A 106 8.11 -13.52 10.81
CA ASN A 106 8.70 -13.86 12.09
C ASN A 106 9.29 -12.61 12.76
N ILE A 107 9.72 -12.77 13.99
CA ILE A 107 10.29 -11.69 14.80
C ILE A 107 11.58 -11.14 14.20
N LYS A 108 12.41 -11.96 13.55
CA LYS A 108 13.67 -11.49 12.94
C LYS A 108 13.39 -10.49 11.83
N GLU A 109 12.46 -10.80 10.92
CA GLU A 109 12.04 -9.89 9.87
C GLU A 109 11.41 -8.60 10.43
N PHE A 110 10.64 -8.71 11.51
CA PHE A 110 10.05 -7.56 12.18
C PHE A 110 11.13 -6.63 12.75
N LEU A 111 12.11 -7.17 13.46
CA LEU A 111 13.21 -6.39 14.04
C LEU A 111 14.09 -5.77 12.95
N GLU A 112 14.33 -6.48 11.85
CA GLU A 112 15.07 -5.95 10.71
C GLU A 112 14.30 -4.79 10.05
N ALA A 113 12.99 -4.93 9.86
CA ALA A 113 12.16 -3.86 9.31
C ALA A 113 12.13 -2.63 10.22
N ASP A 114 12.00 -2.80 11.53
CA ASP A 114 12.04 -1.70 12.51
C ASP A 114 13.39 -0.95 12.44
N LYS A 115 14.49 -1.70 12.41
CA LYS A 115 15.83 -1.10 12.25
C LYS A 115 15.94 -0.30 10.95
N LEU A 116 15.50 -0.84 9.83
CA LEU A 116 15.54 -0.17 8.53
C LEU A 116 14.71 1.11 8.51
N LEU A 117 13.50 1.07 9.08
CA LEU A 117 12.62 2.23 9.19
C LEU A 117 13.27 3.33 10.03
N ARG A 118 13.83 2.99 11.19
CA ARG A 118 14.55 3.95 12.07
C ARG A 118 15.75 4.59 11.37
N LEU A 119 16.58 3.79 10.69
CA LEU A 119 17.73 4.28 9.93
C LEU A 119 17.33 5.27 8.83
N ASN A 120 16.16 5.06 8.21
CA ASN A 120 15.61 5.95 7.19
C ASN A 120 14.72 7.07 7.78
N LYS A 121 14.65 7.21 9.10
CA LYS A 121 13.80 8.19 9.80
C LYS A 121 12.34 8.11 9.36
N LYS A 122 11.82 6.89 9.22
CA LYS A 122 10.45 6.59 8.82
C LYS A 122 9.68 5.91 9.94
N VAL A 123 8.41 6.22 10.02
CA VAL A 123 7.45 5.55 10.91
C VAL A 123 6.46 4.79 10.06
N ALA A 124 6.25 3.51 10.39
CA ALA A 124 5.23 2.68 9.78
C ALA A 124 4.04 2.52 10.74
N TYR A 125 2.85 2.65 10.18
CA TYR A 125 1.59 2.37 10.88
C TYR A 125 1.12 0.96 10.52
N ILE A 126 0.75 0.19 11.54
CA ILE A 126 0.18 -1.15 11.32
C ILE A 126 -1.33 -1.04 11.32
N ASN A 127 -1.97 -1.50 10.25
CA ASN A 127 -3.41 -1.54 10.16
C ASN A 127 -3.99 -2.63 11.06
N PHE A 128 -4.33 -2.25 12.28
CA PHE A 128 -4.90 -3.12 13.30
C PHE A 128 -6.28 -2.60 13.71
N SER A 129 -7.26 -2.74 12.82
CA SER A 129 -8.60 -2.16 12.95
C SER A 129 -9.32 -2.52 14.28
N ARG A 130 -9.05 -3.71 14.84
CA ARG A 130 -9.67 -4.15 16.10
C ARG A 130 -9.20 -3.39 17.35
N ARG A 131 -8.14 -2.58 17.26
CA ARG A 131 -7.74 -1.70 18.38
C ARG A 131 -8.80 -0.65 18.73
N GLU A 132 -9.60 -0.27 17.75
CA GLU A 132 -10.63 0.76 17.89
C GLU A 132 -11.97 0.21 18.39
N PHE A 133 -12.13 -1.12 18.46
CA PHE A 133 -13.33 -1.71 19.02
C PHE A 133 -13.28 -1.67 20.54
N LYS A 134 -14.21 -0.92 21.14
CA LYS A 134 -14.55 -1.02 22.58
C LYS A 134 -15.37 -2.30 22.75
N PHE A 135 -14.86 -3.23 23.54
CA PHE A 135 -15.59 -4.44 23.95
C PHE A 135 -16.48 -4.12 25.15
#